data_4c6ef54fc4c28463e9df10cca23b36b1
#
_entry.id   4c6ef54fc4c28463e9df10cca23b36b1
#
_cell.length_a   1.000
_cell.length_b   1.000
_cell.length_c   1.000
_cell.angle_alpha   90.00
_cell.angle_beta   90.00
_cell.angle_gamma   90.00
#
_symmetry.space_group_name_H-M   'P 1'
#
loop_
_entity.id
_entity.type
_entity.pdbx_description
1 polymer ?
#
loop_
_entity_poly.entity_id
_entity_poly.type
_entity_poly.pdbx_seq_one_letter_code
_entity_poly.pdbx_strand_id
1 'polypeptide(L)'
;ATMLRAAALRRGLSTSQGKRVVVVDGARIPFAMAGTKYKDQMAVDLMRYALRGLLTKTALPVTEVDYVLCGTVVQEPRTSNIAREAAMHAGLPHDIPAHTVSLACVSANAAICQGAEKILAGISRRLHAVDATRVHQI
;
A
#
# COMPACT_ATOMS: atom_id res chain seq x y z
N ALA A 1 -27.71 25.65 27.57
CA ALA A 1 -26.56 25.82 26.64
C ALA A 1 -25.93 24.49 26.15
N THR A 2 -26.53 23.32 26.45
CA THR A 2 -25.85 22.00 26.22
C THR A 2 -26.47 21.18 25.07
N MET A 3 -27.54 21.63 24.45
CA MET A 3 -28.20 20.86 23.38
C MET A 3 -27.81 21.19 21.93
N LEU A 4 -26.99 22.20 21.71
CA LEU A 4 -26.63 22.63 20.34
C LEU A 4 -25.40 21.93 19.76
N ARG A 5 -24.66 21.13 20.54
CA ARG A 5 -23.42 20.47 20.07
C ARG A 5 -23.64 19.09 19.42
N ALA A 6 -24.76 18.43 19.65
CA ALA A 6 -25.02 17.10 19.11
C ALA A 6 -25.44 17.08 17.62
N ALA A 7 -25.97 18.19 17.11
CA ALA A 7 -26.43 18.28 15.74
C ALA A 7 -25.31 18.55 14.71
N ALA A 8 -24.17 19.10 15.15
CA ALA A 8 -23.07 19.43 14.24
C ALA A 8 -22.18 18.23 13.89
N LEU A 9 -22.20 17.18 14.71
CA LEU A 9 -21.35 16.00 14.48
C LEU A 9 -21.92 14.99 13.46
N ARG A 10 -23.19 15.13 13.11
CA ARG A 10 -23.84 14.25 12.11
C ARG A 10 -23.65 14.67 10.66
N ARG A 11 -23.05 15.80 10.38
CA ARG A 11 -22.82 16.28 8.99
C ARG A 11 -21.51 15.84 8.35
N GLY A 12 -20.64 15.12 9.07
CA GLY A 12 -19.33 14.72 8.57
C GLY A 12 -19.26 13.33 7.95
N LEU A 13 -20.29 12.49 8.07
CA LEU A 13 -20.36 11.20 7.41
C LEU A 13 -21.26 11.30 6.18
N SER A 14 -20.81 12.08 5.20
CA SER A 14 -21.32 11.93 3.84
C SER A 14 -20.90 10.52 3.39
N THR A 15 -21.80 9.57 3.49
CA THR A 15 -21.68 8.33 2.73
C THR A 15 -21.56 8.75 1.27
N SER A 16 -20.42 8.46 0.66
CA SER A 16 -20.18 8.69 -0.77
C SER A 16 -21.15 7.80 -1.55
N GLN A 17 -22.37 8.25 -1.66
CA GLN A 17 -23.40 7.56 -2.45
C GLN A 17 -22.90 7.46 -3.88
N GLY A 18 -22.52 6.26 -4.30
CA GLY A 18 -22.26 5.93 -5.69
C GLY A 18 -20.85 5.52 -6.08
N LYS A 19 -19.81 5.79 -5.29
CA LYS A 19 -18.46 5.32 -5.65
C LYS A 19 -18.23 3.90 -5.12
N ARG A 20 -17.88 3.00 -6.03
CA ARG A 20 -17.52 1.61 -5.70
C ARG A 20 -16.01 1.45 -5.83
N VAL A 21 -15.37 0.93 -4.79
CA VAL A 21 -13.97 0.51 -4.83
C VAL A 21 -13.93 -0.99 -5.05
N VAL A 22 -13.10 -1.42 -5.98
CA VAL A 22 -12.95 -2.83 -6.34
C VAL A 22 -11.47 -3.21 -6.27
N VAL A 23 -11.20 -4.46 -5.91
CA VAL A 23 -9.88 -5.07 -6.06
C VAL A 23 -9.84 -5.70 -7.44
N VAL A 24 -8.87 -5.31 -8.25
CA VAL A 24 -8.75 -5.76 -9.64
C VAL A 24 -7.95 -7.05 -9.73
N ASP A 25 -6.78 -7.08 -9.11
CA ASP A 25 -5.89 -8.24 -9.13
C ASP A 25 -4.90 -8.18 -7.96
N GLY A 26 -4.14 -9.25 -7.77
CA GLY A 26 -3.10 -9.37 -6.77
C GLY A 26 -1.92 -10.19 -7.27
N ALA A 27 -0.75 -9.92 -6.72
CA ALA A 27 0.46 -10.69 -6.96
C ALA A 27 1.21 -10.88 -5.63
N ARG A 28 2.03 -11.91 -5.59
CA ARG A 28 2.89 -12.18 -4.44
C ARG A 28 4.19 -12.84 -4.90
N ILE A 29 5.23 -12.70 -4.12
CA ILE A 29 6.43 -13.51 -4.26
C ILE A 29 6.21 -14.89 -3.63
N PRO A 30 6.90 -15.94 -4.10
CA PRO A 30 6.80 -17.28 -3.51
C PRO A 30 7.21 -17.29 -2.03
N PHE A 31 6.62 -18.15 -1.24
CA PHE A 31 7.12 -18.46 0.09
C PHE A 31 8.47 -19.16 0.01
N ALA A 32 9.37 -18.77 0.88
CA ALA A 32 10.65 -19.45 1.06
C ALA A 32 10.95 -19.55 2.55
N MET A 33 11.70 -20.57 2.92
CA MET A 33 12.19 -20.74 4.28
C MET A 33 13.20 -19.63 4.61
N ALA A 34 13.16 -19.11 5.83
CA ALA A 34 14.09 -18.11 6.31
C ALA A 34 15.55 -18.58 6.16
N GLY A 35 16.45 -17.66 5.82
CA GLY A 35 17.86 -17.96 5.60
C GLY A 35 18.19 -18.70 4.31
N THR A 36 17.22 -18.89 3.39
CA THR A 36 17.45 -19.60 2.11
C THR A 36 17.45 -18.64 0.92
N LYS A 37 16.41 -18.71 0.08
CA LYS A 37 16.37 -18.01 -1.22
C LYS A 37 16.40 -16.48 -1.12
N TYR A 38 15.90 -15.93 -0.03
CA TYR A 38 15.84 -14.48 0.20
C TYR A 38 16.83 -13.96 1.24
N LYS A 39 17.81 -14.79 1.64
CA LYS A 39 18.76 -14.44 2.70
C LYS A 39 19.54 -13.14 2.47
N ASP A 40 19.80 -12.82 1.21
CA ASP A 40 20.55 -11.63 0.79
C ASP A 40 19.61 -10.49 0.29
N GLN A 41 18.30 -10.64 0.44
CA GLN A 41 17.30 -9.67 -0.03
C GLN A 41 16.78 -8.85 1.13
N MET A 42 16.70 -7.55 0.93
CA MET A 42 16.05 -6.64 1.87
C MET A 42 14.53 -6.59 1.66
N ALA A 43 13.81 -6.08 2.62
CA ALA A 43 12.37 -5.90 2.52
C ALA A 43 11.97 -5.02 1.31
N VAL A 44 12.77 -4.01 0.99
CA VAL A 44 12.59 -3.17 -0.19
C VAL A 44 12.70 -3.96 -1.50
N ASP A 45 13.60 -4.94 -1.56
CA ASP A 45 13.76 -5.78 -2.75
C ASP A 45 12.57 -6.68 -2.96
N LEU A 46 12.08 -7.31 -1.89
CA LEU A 46 10.92 -8.19 -1.95
C LEU A 46 9.65 -7.42 -2.35
N MET A 47 9.49 -6.21 -1.81
CA MET A 47 8.39 -5.32 -2.19
C MET A 47 8.50 -4.90 -3.66
N ARG A 48 9.69 -4.55 -4.13
CA ARG A 48 9.96 -4.26 -5.54
C ARG A 48 9.55 -5.42 -6.44
N TYR A 49 9.89 -6.66 -6.07
CA TYR A 49 9.51 -7.83 -6.87
C TYR A 49 8.00 -8.03 -6.92
N ALA A 50 7.29 -7.82 -5.82
CA ALA A 50 5.83 -7.90 -5.78
C ALA A 50 5.18 -6.82 -6.66
N LEU A 51 5.66 -5.56 -6.56
CA LEU A 51 5.20 -4.46 -7.40
C LEU A 51 5.41 -4.73 -8.89
N ARG A 52 6.63 -5.13 -9.29
CA ARG A 52 6.94 -5.47 -10.67
C ARG A 52 6.11 -6.64 -11.16
N GLY A 53 5.96 -7.67 -10.32
CA GLY A 53 5.13 -8.83 -10.64
C GLY A 53 3.68 -8.46 -10.91
N LEU A 54 3.12 -7.55 -10.11
CA LEU A 54 1.76 -7.07 -10.31
C LEU A 54 1.62 -6.24 -11.58
N LEU A 55 2.52 -5.30 -11.83
CA LEU A 55 2.54 -4.50 -13.06
C LEU A 55 2.65 -5.38 -14.31
N THR A 56 3.56 -6.36 -14.30
CA THR A 56 3.73 -7.30 -15.41
C THR A 56 2.49 -8.17 -15.61
N LYS A 57 1.91 -8.69 -14.53
CA LYS A 57 0.72 -9.55 -14.58
C LYS A 57 -0.50 -8.83 -15.13
N THR A 58 -0.69 -7.61 -14.71
CA THR A 58 -1.86 -6.80 -15.10
C THR A 58 -1.66 -6.05 -16.40
N ALA A 59 -0.43 -6.00 -16.92
CA ALA A 59 -0.04 -5.15 -18.06
C ALA A 59 -0.45 -3.67 -17.87
N LEU A 60 -0.56 -3.22 -16.61
CA LEU A 60 -0.95 -1.86 -16.30
C LEU A 60 0.21 -0.91 -16.61
N PRO A 61 -0.01 0.14 -17.42
CA PRO A 61 0.99 1.16 -17.63
C PRO A 61 1.35 1.87 -16.31
N VAL A 62 2.63 2.08 -16.04
CA VAL A 62 3.09 2.72 -14.80
C VAL A 62 2.53 4.15 -14.61
N THR A 63 2.19 4.82 -15.70
CA THR A 63 1.56 6.14 -15.70
C THR A 63 0.12 6.14 -15.22
N GLU A 64 -0.50 4.97 -15.12
CA GLU A 64 -1.87 4.80 -14.64
C GLU A 64 -1.95 4.57 -13.13
N VAL A 65 -0.82 4.60 -12.45
CA VAL A 65 -0.73 4.47 -11.00
C VAL A 65 -0.69 5.85 -10.37
N ASP A 66 -1.67 6.17 -9.55
CA ASP A 66 -1.77 7.49 -8.90
C ASP A 66 -1.12 7.51 -7.51
N TYR A 67 -1.00 6.36 -6.86
CA TYR A 67 -0.54 6.28 -5.47
C TYR A 67 -0.04 4.88 -5.13
N VAL A 68 0.99 4.79 -4.28
CA VAL A 68 1.50 3.52 -3.76
C VAL A 68 1.40 3.47 -2.24
N LEU A 69 0.80 2.41 -1.73
CA LEU A 69 0.66 2.12 -0.32
C LEU A 69 1.28 0.78 -0.01
N CYS A 70 2.15 0.73 0.97
CA CYS A 70 2.76 -0.52 1.38
C CYS A 70 2.65 -0.71 2.89
N GLY A 71 2.44 -1.97 3.31
CA GLY A 71 2.48 -2.36 4.70
C GLY A 71 3.85 -2.92 5.07
N THR A 72 4.36 -2.61 6.25
CA THR A 72 5.54 -3.25 6.82
C THR A 72 5.37 -3.45 8.33
N VAL A 73 5.88 -4.56 8.84
CA VAL A 73 5.84 -4.86 10.28
C VAL A 73 7.13 -4.40 10.94
N VAL A 74 8.26 -4.81 10.38
CA VAL A 74 9.60 -4.44 10.88
C VAL A 74 10.13 -3.32 10.01
N GLN A 75 10.37 -2.16 10.63
CA GLN A 75 10.96 -1.03 9.95
C GLN A 75 12.42 -1.31 9.60
N GLU A 76 12.79 -1.06 8.36
CA GLU A 76 14.17 -1.11 7.92
C GLU A 76 14.82 0.25 8.24
N PRO A 77 15.81 0.31 9.15
CA PRO A 77 16.40 1.58 9.56
C PRO A 77 17.22 2.28 8.46
N ARG A 78 17.57 1.56 7.39
CA ARG A 78 18.32 2.11 6.25
C ARG A 78 17.43 2.80 5.23
N THR A 79 16.09 2.65 5.34
CA THR A 79 15.13 3.24 4.43
C THR A 79 14.10 4.06 5.20
N SER A 80 13.94 5.32 4.86
CA SER A 80 12.97 6.20 5.53
C SER A 80 11.53 5.90 5.12
N ASN A 81 11.32 5.42 3.89
CA ASN A 81 10.02 5.09 3.34
C ASN A 81 10.15 3.94 2.33
N ILE A 82 9.98 2.72 2.82
CA ILE A 82 10.15 1.51 2.01
C ILE A 82 9.22 1.47 0.80
N ALA A 83 7.99 1.98 0.93
CA ALA A 83 7.04 2.07 -0.18
C ALA A 83 7.58 2.95 -1.31
N ARG A 84 8.16 4.09 -0.96
CA ARG A 84 8.73 5.03 -1.91
C ARG A 84 9.92 4.43 -2.66
N GLU A 85 10.85 3.85 -1.94
CA GLU A 85 12.04 3.26 -2.53
C GLU A 85 11.70 2.05 -3.40
N ALA A 86 10.82 1.17 -2.92
CA ALA A 86 10.38 0.02 -3.69
C ALA A 86 9.65 0.43 -4.97
N ALA A 87 8.81 1.47 -4.92
CA ALA A 87 8.10 2.00 -6.09
C ALA A 87 9.08 2.52 -7.16
N MET A 88 10.06 3.33 -6.76
CA MET A 88 11.09 3.83 -7.67
C MET A 88 11.92 2.69 -8.28
N HIS A 89 12.34 1.72 -7.46
CA HIS A 89 13.08 0.56 -7.94
C HIS A 89 12.23 -0.39 -8.81
N ALA A 90 10.90 -0.34 -8.69
CA ALA A 90 10.00 -1.08 -9.56
C ALA A 90 9.80 -0.41 -10.93
N GLY A 91 10.28 0.81 -11.11
CA GLY A 91 10.15 1.58 -12.34
C GLY A 91 8.92 2.49 -12.39
N LEU A 92 8.27 2.72 -11.26
CA LEU A 92 7.20 3.71 -11.17
C LEU A 92 7.77 5.14 -11.22
N PRO A 93 7.06 6.10 -11.82
CA PRO A 93 7.46 7.50 -11.86
C PRO A 93 7.73 8.08 -10.47
N HIS A 94 8.70 8.96 -10.38
CA HIS A 94 9.14 9.55 -9.11
C HIS A 94 8.19 10.61 -8.54
N ASP A 95 7.25 11.09 -9.30
CA ASP A 95 6.21 12.03 -8.91
C ASP A 95 4.99 11.35 -8.26
N ILE A 96 4.88 10.02 -8.38
CA ILE A 96 3.81 9.26 -7.71
C ILE A 96 4.04 9.26 -6.19
N PRO A 97 3.09 9.75 -5.41
CA PRO A 97 3.21 9.69 -3.95
C PRO A 97 3.16 8.25 -3.44
N ALA A 98 3.97 7.98 -2.43
CA ALA A 98 4.01 6.68 -1.78
C ALA A 98 4.21 6.82 -0.28
N HIS A 99 3.55 6.00 0.53
CA HIS A 99 3.86 5.91 1.95
C HIS A 99 3.71 4.50 2.50
N THR A 100 4.38 4.27 3.61
CA THR A 100 4.43 3.00 4.32
C THR A 100 3.53 3.06 5.54
N VAL A 101 2.73 2.01 5.72
CA VAL A 101 1.84 1.82 6.87
C VAL A 101 2.45 0.76 7.78
N SER A 102 2.48 1.03 9.07
CA SER A 102 2.88 0.05 10.08
C SER A 102 1.78 -0.11 11.12
N LEU A 103 1.15 -1.26 11.12
CA LEU A 103 0.11 -1.66 12.07
C LEU A 103 0.29 -3.15 12.42
N ALA A 104 1.48 -3.49 12.89
CA ALA A 104 1.86 -4.86 13.22
C ALA A 104 1.44 -5.85 12.10
N CYS A 105 0.89 -7.01 12.47
CA CYS A 105 0.54 -8.08 11.52
C CYS A 105 -0.58 -7.73 10.53
N VAL A 106 -1.29 -6.61 10.73
CA VAL A 106 -2.38 -6.14 9.86
C VAL A 106 -1.97 -4.97 8.97
N SER A 107 -0.68 -4.65 8.88
CA SER A 107 -0.18 -3.51 8.09
C SER A 107 -0.62 -3.54 6.63
N ALA A 108 -0.59 -4.71 6.01
CA ALA A 108 -1.07 -4.91 4.63
C ALA A 108 -2.55 -4.62 4.48
N ASN A 109 -3.36 -5.17 5.37
CA ASN A 109 -4.80 -4.93 5.37
C ASN A 109 -5.10 -3.44 5.61
N ALA A 110 -4.38 -2.80 6.52
CA ALA A 110 -4.49 -1.37 6.76
C ALA A 110 -4.13 -0.54 5.52
N ALA A 111 -3.10 -0.93 4.77
CA ALA A 111 -2.74 -0.29 3.50
C ALA A 111 -3.88 -0.41 2.47
N ILE A 112 -4.51 -1.58 2.34
CA ILE A 112 -5.65 -1.78 1.44
C ILE A 112 -6.84 -0.90 1.87
N CYS A 113 -7.18 -0.87 3.16
CA CYS A 113 -8.27 -0.04 3.69
C CYS A 113 -8.01 1.46 3.44
N GLN A 114 -6.82 1.95 3.76
CA GLN A 114 -6.44 3.34 3.50
C GLN A 114 -6.47 3.66 2.00
N GLY A 115 -6.12 2.70 1.16
CA GLY A 115 -6.25 2.82 -0.28
C GLY A 115 -7.69 3.01 -0.73
N ALA A 116 -8.59 2.21 -0.22
CA ALA A 116 -10.02 2.34 -0.49
C ALA A 116 -10.55 3.70 -0.02
N GLU A 117 -10.16 4.16 1.17
CA GLU A 117 -10.52 5.48 1.70
C GLU A 117 -10.03 6.61 0.80
N LYS A 118 -8.80 6.56 0.28
CA LYS A 118 -8.27 7.57 -0.65
C LYS A 118 -9.05 7.63 -1.96
N ILE A 119 -9.48 6.49 -2.49
CA ILE A 119 -10.32 6.42 -3.68
C ILE A 119 -11.69 7.03 -3.40
N LEU A 120 -12.32 6.66 -2.29
CA LEU A 120 -13.62 7.20 -1.88
C LEU A 120 -13.55 8.72 -1.66
N ALA A 121 -12.47 9.21 -1.05
CA ALA A 121 -12.23 10.63 -0.84
C ALA A 121 -11.88 11.39 -2.14
N GLY A 122 -11.63 10.70 -3.25
CA GLY A 122 -11.27 11.33 -4.53
C GLY A 122 -9.82 11.81 -4.60
N ILE A 123 -8.96 11.38 -3.67
CA ILE A 123 -7.52 11.71 -3.64
C ILE A 123 -6.77 10.94 -4.74
N SER A 124 -7.22 9.73 -5.02
CA SER A 124 -6.66 8.85 -6.04
C SER A 124 -7.80 8.14 -6.78
N ARG A 125 -7.58 7.81 -8.04
CA ARG A 125 -8.52 7.00 -8.83
C ARG A 125 -8.08 5.55 -8.91
N ARG A 126 -6.76 5.33 -8.96
CA ARG A 126 -6.13 4.03 -9.12
C ARG A 126 -4.99 3.91 -8.14
N LEU A 127 -5.05 2.89 -7.32
CA LEU A 127 -4.15 2.72 -6.22
C LEU A 127 -3.52 1.33 -6.27
N HIS A 128 -2.21 1.30 -6.12
CA HIS A 128 -1.49 0.08 -5.85
C HIS A 128 -1.28 -0.06 -4.34
N ALA A 129 -2.04 -0.94 -3.71
CA ALA A 129 -1.75 -1.40 -2.36
C ALA A 129 -0.93 -2.69 -2.47
N VAL A 130 0.26 -2.69 -1.92
CA VAL A 130 1.14 -3.84 -1.91
C VAL A 130 1.53 -4.17 -0.49
N ASP A 131 1.52 -5.45 -0.20
CA ASP A 131 1.99 -5.99 1.07
C ASP A 131 3.46 -6.43 0.95
N ALA A 132 4.31 -5.83 1.78
CA ALA A 132 5.63 -6.36 2.09
C ALA A 132 5.58 -7.08 3.43
N THR A 133 4.79 -8.12 3.49
CA THR A 133 4.78 -8.94 4.70
C THR A 133 6.03 -9.77 4.81
N ARG A 134 6.67 -9.60 5.94
CA ARG A 134 7.58 -10.51 6.60
C ARG A 134 8.79 -10.97 5.79
N VAL A 135 9.84 -10.18 5.84
CA VAL A 135 11.16 -10.78 5.99
C VAL A 135 11.43 -10.87 7.49
N HIS A 136 11.09 -11.97 8.10
CA HIS A 136 11.71 -12.36 9.36
C HIS A 136 13.12 -12.84 9.02
N GLN A 137 14.09 -11.97 9.18
CA GLN A 137 15.42 -12.40 9.54
C GLN A 137 15.41 -12.54 11.06
N ILE A 138 15.31 -13.76 11.54
CA ILE A 138 15.80 -14.17 12.85
C ILE A 138 17.14 -14.83 12.61
#